data_e6a919817615eff2d336c25bb8024d2f
#
_entry.id   e6a919817615eff2d336c25bb8024d2f
#
_cell.length_a   1.000
_cell.length_b   1.000
_cell.length_c   1.000
_cell.angle_alpha   90.00
_cell.angle_beta   90.00
_cell.angle_gamma   90.00
#
_symmetry.space_group_name_H-M   'P 1'
#
loop_
_entity.id
_entity.type
_entity.pdbx_description
1 polymer ?
#
loop_
_entity_poly.entity_id
_entity_poly.type
_entity_poly.pdbx_seq_one_letter_code
_entity_poly.pdbx_strand_id
1 'polypeptide(L)'
;CMSFYDWYCDLPPASPQVWGEQTDVPESADWYNSRYIIAWGSNVPQTRTPDAHFFTEARYNGTKTVAITPDYSEVAKLTDHWLHPKQGTDAALAFAFGHVILKEFHVDNPSQYFTEYCRQYSDMPLLVRLEKRDDGRLVPERFLRASDLGGLGEANNPEWKTLGFDELSGQISVPNGSVGFRWGEKGKWNIEEKDSAGERTRLCLSMKDNADAIASVSFPYFGGIENDYWTESKFEDVLERNVPVRHVTLADGEQWAVTTVYDLLLAQYGVDRGLGGGNVAASYDDNVPGTPAWQETITGVPRLDVIEIAREFARTADKTRGRSMIIV
;
A
#
# COMPACT_ATOMS: atom_id res chain seq x y z
N CYS A 1 29.81 10.28 -4.30
CA CYS A 1 28.42 10.70 -4.36
C CYS A 1 27.79 10.03 -5.56
N MET A 2 26.75 9.23 -5.35
CA MET A 2 25.92 8.78 -6.44
C MET A 2 25.16 9.99 -7.00
N SER A 3 25.03 10.06 -8.30
CA SER A 3 24.23 11.07 -8.94
C SER A 3 22.74 10.81 -8.63
N PHE A 4 21.99 11.87 -8.38
CA PHE A 4 20.54 11.79 -8.27
C PHE A 4 19.92 11.24 -9.56
N TYR A 5 20.54 11.53 -10.69
CA TYR A 5 20.15 11.04 -12.00
C TYR A 5 20.21 9.51 -12.10
N ASP A 6 21.27 8.89 -11.58
CA ASP A 6 21.42 7.43 -11.59
C ASP A 6 20.35 6.73 -10.75
N TRP A 7 19.80 7.43 -9.75
CA TRP A 7 18.75 6.89 -8.89
C TRP A 7 17.35 6.95 -9.50
N TYR A 8 17.05 7.98 -10.28
CA TYR A 8 15.69 8.26 -10.70
C TYR A 8 15.43 8.12 -12.20
N CYS A 9 16.46 8.28 -13.02
CA CYS A 9 16.29 8.27 -14.47
C CYS A 9 16.66 6.96 -15.11
N ASP A 10 17.83 6.39 -14.74
CA ASP A 10 18.33 5.17 -15.35
C ASP A 10 18.05 3.93 -14.50
N LEU A 11 18.07 4.08 -13.18
CA LEU A 11 17.91 2.99 -12.23
C LEU A 11 16.98 3.43 -11.08
N PRO A 12 15.66 3.58 -11.28
CA PRO A 12 14.75 3.96 -10.23
C PRO A 12 14.72 2.87 -9.12
N PRO A 13 15.27 3.13 -7.93
CA PRO A 13 15.45 2.10 -6.92
C PRO A 13 14.13 1.65 -6.29
N ALA A 14 13.11 2.51 -6.31
CA ALA A 14 11.82 2.20 -5.73
C ALA A 14 11.00 1.23 -6.58
N SER A 15 11.03 1.37 -7.91
CA SER A 15 10.24 0.53 -8.82
C SER A 15 10.57 -0.95 -8.70
N PRO A 16 11.85 -1.40 -8.70
CA PRO A 16 12.18 -2.79 -8.49
C PRO A 16 11.78 -3.32 -7.12
N GLN A 17 11.80 -2.49 -6.09
CA GLN A 17 11.40 -2.90 -4.73
C GLN A 17 9.90 -3.11 -4.62
N VAL A 18 9.11 -2.33 -5.32
CA VAL A 18 7.63 -2.40 -5.27
C VAL A 18 7.08 -3.39 -6.28
N TRP A 19 7.60 -3.39 -7.51
CA TRP A 19 7.05 -4.17 -8.63
C TRP A 19 7.91 -5.33 -9.08
N GLY A 20 9.13 -5.45 -8.57
CA GLY A 20 10.10 -6.45 -9.01
C GLY A 20 10.71 -6.16 -10.38
N GLU A 21 10.40 -5.03 -10.99
CA GLU A 21 10.88 -4.61 -12.29
C GLU A 21 11.25 -3.13 -12.33
N GLN A 22 12.15 -2.79 -13.24
CA GLN A 22 12.56 -1.42 -13.45
C GLN A 22 11.63 -0.65 -14.39
N THR A 23 10.98 -1.32 -15.31
CA THR A 23 9.96 -0.76 -16.20
C THR A 23 8.60 -0.79 -15.54
N ASP A 24 7.85 0.24 -15.74
CA ASP A 24 6.84 0.55 -14.77
C ASP A 24 5.65 1.34 -15.31
N VAL A 25 5.68 1.79 -16.53
CA VAL A 25 4.66 2.74 -16.96
C VAL A 25 3.91 2.24 -18.18
N PRO A 26 2.58 2.41 -18.18
CA PRO A 26 1.81 2.28 -19.42
C PRO A 26 2.27 3.35 -20.42
N GLU A 27 2.15 3.07 -21.69
CA GLU A 27 2.37 4.07 -22.72
C GLU A 27 1.44 5.27 -22.52
N SER A 28 1.91 6.47 -22.88
CA SER A 28 1.13 7.70 -22.72
C SER A 28 -0.22 7.65 -23.45
N ALA A 29 -0.33 6.88 -24.53
CA ALA A 29 -1.59 6.63 -25.21
C ALA A 29 -2.64 5.92 -24.35
N ASP A 30 -2.23 5.16 -23.32
CA ASP A 30 -3.16 4.53 -22.39
C ASP A 30 -3.87 5.53 -21.48
N TRP A 31 -3.36 6.75 -21.37
CA TRP A 31 -4.03 7.82 -20.60
C TRP A 31 -5.42 8.13 -21.15
N TYR A 32 -5.66 7.90 -22.43
CA TYR A 32 -7.02 8.02 -23.03
C TYR A 32 -8.04 7.05 -22.41
N ASN A 33 -7.58 5.93 -21.86
CA ASN A 33 -8.44 4.96 -21.19
C ASN A 33 -8.79 5.36 -19.77
N SER A 34 -8.05 6.31 -19.19
CA SER A 34 -8.29 6.78 -17.83
C SER A 34 -9.57 7.59 -17.70
N ARG A 35 -10.12 7.63 -16.49
CA ARG A 35 -11.25 8.47 -16.11
C ARG A 35 -10.91 9.44 -14.99
N TYR A 36 -9.77 9.20 -14.33
CA TYR A 36 -9.23 10.07 -13.31
C TYR A 36 -7.69 10.01 -13.37
N ILE A 37 -7.05 11.17 -13.47
CA ILE A 37 -5.58 11.28 -13.52
C ILE A 37 -5.13 12.27 -12.46
N ILE A 38 -4.19 11.85 -11.62
CA ILE A 38 -3.47 12.73 -10.70
C ILE A 38 -2.05 12.91 -11.23
N ALA A 39 -1.66 14.12 -11.60
CA ALA A 39 -0.28 14.48 -11.87
C ALA A 39 0.37 14.93 -10.55
N TRP A 40 1.16 14.05 -9.94
CA TRP A 40 1.80 14.31 -8.66
C TRP A 40 3.28 14.62 -8.84
N GLY A 41 3.66 15.87 -8.65
CA GLY A 41 5.01 16.36 -8.90
C GLY A 41 5.43 16.36 -10.38
N SER A 42 4.57 15.89 -11.26
CA SER A 42 4.85 15.75 -12.69
C SER A 42 4.33 16.95 -13.48
N ASN A 43 5.23 17.81 -13.93
CA ASN A 43 4.88 18.94 -14.81
C ASN A 43 4.87 18.48 -16.29
N VAL A 44 3.88 17.64 -16.63
CA VAL A 44 3.75 16.97 -17.93
C VAL A 44 4.01 17.89 -19.13
N PRO A 45 3.45 19.13 -19.20
CA PRO A 45 3.67 19.99 -20.37
C PRO A 45 5.11 20.46 -20.57
N GLN A 46 5.91 20.47 -19.52
CA GLN A 46 7.32 20.89 -19.59
C GLN A 46 8.30 19.73 -19.59
N THR A 47 8.13 18.78 -18.66
CA THR A 47 9.11 17.72 -18.45
C THR A 47 8.83 16.49 -19.33
N ARG A 48 7.59 16.36 -19.82
CA ARG A 48 7.14 15.32 -20.75
C ARG A 48 6.40 15.94 -21.95
N THR A 49 7.00 16.94 -22.57
CA THR A 49 6.35 17.73 -23.65
C THR A 49 5.71 16.88 -24.75
N PRO A 50 6.32 15.80 -25.24
CA PRO A 50 5.67 14.92 -26.22
C PRO A 50 4.38 14.27 -25.72
N ASP A 51 4.23 14.09 -24.39
CA ASP A 51 3.07 13.42 -23.79
C ASP A 51 1.94 14.40 -23.41
N ALA A 52 2.19 15.70 -23.49
CA ALA A 52 1.25 16.71 -23.05
C ALA A 52 -0.10 16.67 -23.79
N HIS A 53 -0.09 16.30 -25.06
CA HIS A 53 -1.33 16.19 -25.85
C HIS A 53 -2.21 15.03 -25.36
N PHE A 54 -1.64 13.89 -24.96
CA PHE A 54 -2.43 12.79 -24.39
C PHE A 54 -3.16 13.23 -23.10
N PHE A 55 -2.48 14.01 -22.27
CA PHE A 55 -3.08 14.53 -21.05
C PHE A 55 -4.25 15.48 -21.32
N THR A 56 -4.07 16.43 -22.23
CA THR A 56 -5.11 17.40 -22.59
C THR A 56 -6.27 16.76 -23.33
N GLU A 57 -6.00 15.84 -24.24
CA GLU A 57 -7.04 15.15 -25.02
C GLU A 57 -7.85 14.17 -24.15
N ALA A 58 -7.22 13.51 -23.16
CA ALA A 58 -7.95 12.70 -22.18
C ALA A 58 -9.04 13.54 -21.47
N ARG A 59 -8.77 14.81 -21.13
CA ARG A 59 -9.75 15.71 -20.55
C ARG A 59 -10.93 15.98 -21.49
N TYR A 60 -10.68 16.16 -22.78
CA TYR A 60 -11.77 16.33 -23.76
C TYR A 60 -12.66 15.07 -23.84
N ASN A 61 -12.14 13.92 -23.48
CA ASN A 61 -12.87 12.67 -23.36
C ASN A 61 -13.55 12.48 -22.00
N GLY A 62 -13.54 13.52 -21.14
CA GLY A 62 -14.23 13.54 -19.85
C GLY A 62 -13.42 12.97 -18.69
N THR A 63 -12.11 12.78 -18.86
CA THR A 63 -11.22 12.40 -17.76
C THR A 63 -11.06 13.58 -16.81
N LYS A 64 -11.30 13.36 -15.52
CA LYS A 64 -11.00 14.34 -14.47
C LYS A 64 -9.50 14.32 -14.15
N THR A 65 -8.97 15.49 -13.87
CA THR A 65 -7.53 15.68 -13.65
C THR A 65 -7.26 16.52 -12.41
N VAL A 66 -6.24 16.11 -11.65
CA VAL A 66 -5.75 16.80 -10.46
C VAL A 66 -4.25 17.02 -10.59
N ALA A 67 -3.76 18.21 -10.27
CA ALA A 67 -2.34 18.45 -10.07
C ALA A 67 -2.03 18.53 -8.58
N ILE A 68 -0.96 17.85 -8.17
CA ILE A 68 -0.38 17.98 -6.82
C ILE A 68 1.03 18.51 -7.00
N THR A 69 1.20 19.81 -6.82
CA THR A 69 2.48 20.50 -6.99
C THR A 69 2.57 21.67 -6.02
N PRO A 70 3.76 22.00 -5.50
CA PRO A 70 3.92 23.07 -4.54
C PRO A 70 3.76 24.48 -5.16
N ASP A 71 3.82 24.59 -6.48
CA ASP A 71 3.67 25.83 -7.23
C ASP A 71 2.61 25.69 -8.33
N TYR A 72 2.10 26.80 -8.83
CA TYR A 72 1.14 26.82 -9.94
C TYR A 72 1.87 26.66 -11.27
N SER A 73 2.35 25.44 -11.50
CA SER A 73 3.10 25.08 -12.71
C SER A 73 2.20 24.92 -13.95
N GLU A 74 2.81 24.61 -15.11
CA GLU A 74 2.07 24.48 -16.36
C GLU A 74 0.99 23.39 -16.30
N VAL A 75 1.23 22.28 -15.59
CA VAL A 75 0.23 21.21 -15.45
C VAL A 75 -0.98 21.67 -14.66
N ALA A 76 -0.82 22.54 -13.66
CA ALA A 76 -1.92 23.04 -12.84
C ALA A 76 -2.96 23.79 -13.68
N LYS A 77 -2.55 24.50 -14.73
CA LYS A 77 -3.44 25.18 -15.66
C LYS A 77 -4.33 24.24 -16.48
N LEU A 78 -3.89 22.99 -16.60
CA LEU A 78 -4.55 21.96 -17.41
C LEU A 78 -5.36 20.99 -16.56
N THR A 79 -5.53 21.25 -15.27
CA THR A 79 -6.27 20.36 -14.36
C THR A 79 -7.54 20.97 -13.82
N ASP A 80 -8.44 20.13 -13.35
CA ASP A 80 -9.71 20.57 -12.74
C ASP A 80 -9.50 21.00 -11.29
N HIS A 81 -8.52 20.40 -10.60
CA HIS A 81 -8.15 20.75 -9.22
C HIS A 81 -6.64 20.85 -9.08
N TRP A 82 -6.21 21.74 -8.21
CA TRP A 82 -4.80 21.90 -7.83
C TRP A 82 -4.65 21.87 -6.32
N LEU A 83 -3.87 20.91 -5.83
CA LEU A 83 -3.44 20.83 -4.44
C LEU A 83 -2.00 21.32 -4.34
N HIS A 84 -1.71 22.18 -3.36
CA HIS A 84 -0.41 22.80 -3.20
C HIS A 84 0.21 22.48 -1.82
N PRO A 85 0.68 21.25 -1.62
CA PRO A 85 1.34 20.91 -0.36
C PRO A 85 2.64 21.68 -0.17
N LYS A 86 3.01 21.92 1.08
CA LYS A 86 4.36 22.42 1.40
C LYS A 86 5.39 21.42 0.88
N GLN A 87 6.53 21.92 0.39
CA GLN A 87 7.58 21.08 -0.16
C GLN A 87 8.08 20.06 0.88
N GLY A 88 8.30 18.81 0.43
CA GLY A 88 8.79 17.73 1.27
C GLY A 88 7.75 17.11 2.20
N THR A 89 6.47 17.44 2.03
CA THR A 89 5.38 16.91 2.89
C THR A 89 4.46 15.91 2.16
N ASP A 90 4.85 15.47 0.97
CA ASP A 90 4.06 14.58 0.11
C ASP A 90 3.66 13.28 0.81
N ALA A 91 4.56 12.72 1.63
CA ALA A 91 4.28 11.50 2.37
C ALA A 91 3.06 11.64 3.30
N ALA A 92 2.91 12.77 3.98
CA ALA A 92 1.77 13.03 4.84
C ALA A 92 0.45 13.10 4.03
N LEU A 93 0.51 13.74 2.87
CA LEU A 93 -0.62 13.81 1.94
C LEU A 93 -0.99 12.41 1.43
N ALA A 94 0.00 11.60 1.01
CA ALA A 94 -0.21 10.24 0.53
C ALA A 94 -0.80 9.32 1.62
N PHE A 95 -0.34 9.48 2.87
CA PHE A 95 -0.95 8.77 4.00
C PHE A 95 -2.43 9.11 4.17
N ALA A 96 -2.79 10.37 4.10
CA ALA A 96 -4.19 10.77 4.24
C ALA A 96 -5.06 10.26 3.07
N PHE A 97 -4.55 10.27 1.84
CA PHE A 97 -5.22 9.63 0.70
C PHE A 97 -5.47 8.15 0.96
N GLY A 98 -4.44 7.43 1.36
CA GLY A 98 -4.53 6.01 1.68
C GLY A 98 -5.51 5.73 2.82
N HIS A 99 -5.50 6.54 3.88
CA HIS A 99 -6.44 6.43 4.99
C HIS A 99 -7.90 6.51 4.51
N VAL A 100 -8.24 7.51 3.69
CA VAL A 100 -9.60 7.67 3.15
C VAL A 100 -10.00 6.46 2.30
N ILE A 101 -9.12 6.03 1.39
CA ILE A 101 -9.39 4.90 0.49
C ILE A 101 -9.59 3.61 1.30
N LEU A 102 -8.68 3.33 2.23
CA LEU A 102 -8.74 2.11 3.04
C LEU A 102 -9.97 2.12 3.96
N LYS A 103 -10.28 3.27 4.58
CA LYS A 103 -11.46 3.37 5.43
C LYS A 103 -12.75 3.14 4.63
N GLU A 104 -12.96 3.87 3.55
CA GLU A 104 -14.24 3.86 2.84
C GLU A 104 -14.47 2.64 1.95
N PHE A 105 -13.39 2.15 1.26
CA PHE A 105 -13.51 1.11 0.23
C PHE A 105 -12.99 -0.26 0.66
N HIS A 106 -12.38 -0.36 1.84
CA HIS A 106 -11.90 -1.64 2.37
C HIS A 106 -12.51 -2.00 3.73
N VAL A 107 -12.92 -0.99 4.54
CA VAL A 107 -13.47 -1.24 5.88
C VAL A 107 -14.95 -0.93 5.96
N ASP A 108 -15.36 0.30 5.68
CA ASP A 108 -16.77 0.72 5.84
C ASP A 108 -17.69 0.09 4.78
N ASN A 109 -17.27 0.11 3.51
CA ASN A 109 -18.01 -0.46 2.38
C ASN A 109 -17.04 -1.19 1.44
N PRO A 110 -16.60 -2.41 1.77
CA PRO A 110 -15.61 -3.12 0.98
C PRO A 110 -16.02 -3.28 -0.48
N SER A 111 -15.19 -2.78 -1.39
CA SER A 111 -15.37 -2.97 -2.82
C SER A 111 -14.99 -4.40 -3.19
N GLN A 112 -15.88 -5.12 -3.86
CA GLN A 112 -15.56 -6.45 -4.38
C GLN A 112 -14.38 -6.41 -5.33
N TYR A 113 -14.33 -5.40 -6.21
CA TYR A 113 -13.22 -5.23 -7.15
C TYR A 113 -11.88 -5.09 -6.45
N PHE A 114 -11.78 -4.22 -5.43
CA PHE A 114 -10.52 -4.04 -4.70
C PHE A 114 -10.16 -5.29 -3.88
N THR A 115 -11.15 -5.91 -3.24
CA THR A 115 -10.93 -7.14 -2.48
C THR A 115 -10.34 -8.26 -3.35
N GLU A 116 -10.91 -8.50 -4.52
CA GLU A 116 -10.44 -9.52 -5.46
C GLU A 116 -9.08 -9.14 -6.07
N TYR A 117 -8.90 -7.87 -6.43
CA TYR A 117 -7.64 -7.37 -6.96
C TYR A 117 -6.50 -7.54 -5.95
N CYS A 118 -6.70 -7.09 -4.72
CA CYS A 118 -5.70 -7.20 -3.66
C CYS A 118 -5.34 -8.66 -3.36
N ARG A 119 -6.32 -9.56 -3.41
CA ARG A 119 -6.09 -10.99 -3.16
C ARG A 119 -5.23 -11.65 -4.24
N GLN A 120 -5.38 -11.24 -5.49
CA GLN A 120 -4.72 -11.88 -6.63
C GLN A 120 -3.43 -11.19 -7.08
N TYR A 121 -3.39 -9.86 -7.03
CA TYR A 121 -2.35 -9.06 -7.70
C TYR A 121 -1.45 -8.30 -6.73
N SER A 122 -1.53 -8.59 -5.44
CA SER A 122 -0.69 -7.97 -4.43
C SER A 122 -0.22 -8.98 -3.39
N ASP A 123 0.71 -8.57 -2.55
CA ASP A 123 1.19 -9.33 -1.40
C ASP A 123 0.27 -9.25 -0.17
N MET A 124 -0.82 -8.49 -0.27
CA MET A 124 -1.72 -8.22 0.86
C MET A 124 -2.26 -9.46 1.59
N PRO A 125 -2.57 -10.60 0.93
CA PRO A 125 -3.01 -11.80 1.64
C PRO A 125 -1.88 -12.63 2.24
N LEU A 126 -0.62 -12.27 2.01
CA LEU A 126 0.51 -13.04 2.52
C LEU A 126 0.76 -12.77 4.00
N LEU A 127 1.21 -13.81 4.71
CA LEU A 127 1.48 -13.73 6.14
C LEU A 127 2.87 -13.17 6.43
N VAL A 128 2.92 -12.27 7.40
CA VAL A 128 4.13 -11.65 7.92
C VAL A 128 4.34 -12.10 9.36
N ARG A 129 5.56 -12.47 9.71
CA ARG A 129 5.97 -12.77 11.08
C ARG A 129 6.15 -11.48 11.86
N LEU A 130 5.77 -11.50 13.12
CA LEU A 130 5.99 -10.40 14.06
C LEU A 130 7.12 -10.75 15.00
N GLU A 131 8.21 -10.01 14.94
CA GLU A 131 9.36 -10.18 15.81
C GLU A 131 9.12 -9.45 17.14
N LYS A 132 9.41 -10.13 18.22
CA LYS A 132 9.44 -9.51 19.55
C LYS A 132 10.84 -8.97 19.82
N ARG A 133 10.94 -7.65 19.94
CA ARG A 133 12.18 -6.94 20.29
C ARG A 133 12.51 -7.09 21.78
N ASP A 134 13.76 -6.79 22.15
CA ASP A 134 14.26 -6.86 23.53
C ASP A 134 13.45 -5.99 24.50
N ASP A 135 12.88 -4.90 24.05
CA ASP A 135 12.00 -4.01 24.79
C ASP A 135 10.55 -4.52 24.93
N GLY A 136 10.26 -5.68 24.36
CA GLY A 136 8.96 -6.34 24.37
C GLY A 136 8.00 -5.92 23.25
N ARG A 137 8.35 -4.91 22.44
CA ARG A 137 7.54 -4.47 21.30
C ARG A 137 7.51 -5.53 20.20
N LEU A 138 6.36 -5.65 19.54
CA LEU A 138 6.23 -6.45 18.31
C LEU A 138 6.41 -5.55 17.10
N VAL A 139 7.21 -5.99 16.14
CA VAL A 139 7.46 -5.30 14.86
C VAL A 139 7.29 -6.27 13.70
N PRO A 140 6.84 -5.82 12.52
CA PRO A 140 6.86 -6.64 11.32
C PRO A 140 8.30 -7.03 10.97
N GLU A 141 8.53 -8.33 10.70
CA GLU A 141 9.85 -8.82 10.31
C GLU A 141 9.89 -9.15 8.81
N ARG A 142 9.49 -10.34 8.42
CA ARG A 142 9.47 -10.80 7.04
C ARG A 142 8.27 -11.69 6.77
N PHE A 143 8.05 -12.01 5.51
CA PHE A 143 7.04 -13.01 5.14
C PHE A 143 7.30 -14.35 5.82
N LEU A 144 6.22 -14.97 6.30
CA LEU A 144 6.25 -16.38 6.71
C LEU A 144 6.49 -17.24 5.47
N ARG A 145 7.42 -18.19 5.55
CA ARG A 145 7.83 -19.05 4.44
C ARG A 145 7.55 -20.51 4.74
N ALA A 146 7.43 -21.33 3.70
CA ALA A 146 7.21 -22.76 3.85
C ALA A 146 8.32 -23.43 4.68
N SER A 147 9.58 -23.00 4.51
CA SER A 147 10.69 -23.50 5.32
C SER A 147 10.53 -23.26 6.82
N ASP A 148 9.85 -22.17 7.22
CA ASP A 148 9.61 -21.88 8.65
C ASP A 148 8.71 -22.94 9.30
N LEU A 149 7.81 -23.56 8.52
CA LEU A 149 6.87 -24.59 8.95
C LEU A 149 7.28 -26.02 8.52
N GLY A 150 8.56 -26.28 8.34
CA GLY A 150 9.06 -27.59 7.94
C GLY A 150 8.85 -27.95 6.47
N GLY A 151 8.63 -26.94 5.63
CA GLY A 151 8.52 -27.08 4.17
C GLY A 151 7.11 -27.32 3.64
N LEU A 152 6.13 -27.65 4.45
CA LEU A 152 4.73 -27.89 4.07
C LEU A 152 4.55 -28.79 2.82
N GLY A 153 5.43 -29.81 2.65
CA GLY A 153 5.39 -30.68 1.49
C GLY A 153 6.06 -30.12 0.22
N GLU A 154 6.61 -28.91 0.27
CA GLU A 154 7.30 -28.29 -0.86
C GLU A 154 8.66 -28.92 -1.09
N ALA A 155 8.84 -29.59 -2.22
CA ALA A 155 10.08 -30.29 -2.56
C ALA A 155 11.22 -29.34 -2.98
N ASN A 156 10.86 -28.14 -3.52
CA ASN A 156 11.83 -27.22 -4.11
C ASN A 156 11.68 -25.82 -3.50
N ASN A 157 12.80 -25.26 -3.04
CA ASN A 157 12.92 -23.87 -2.61
C ASN A 157 11.86 -23.43 -1.57
N PRO A 158 11.58 -24.19 -0.50
CA PRO A 158 10.59 -23.82 0.51
C PRO A 158 10.93 -22.50 1.20
N GLU A 159 12.21 -22.10 1.21
CA GLU A 159 12.69 -20.82 1.74
C GLU A 159 12.26 -19.61 0.91
N TRP A 160 11.77 -19.81 -0.30
CA TRP A 160 11.30 -18.73 -1.19
C TRP A 160 9.79 -18.66 -1.27
N LYS A 161 9.10 -19.68 -0.76
CA LYS A 161 7.64 -19.80 -0.87
C LYS A 161 6.95 -19.09 0.27
N THR A 162 6.34 -17.96 -0.02
CA THR A 162 5.53 -17.19 0.93
C THR A 162 4.16 -17.85 1.14
N LEU A 163 3.61 -17.66 2.33
CA LEU A 163 2.42 -18.37 2.80
C LEU A 163 1.23 -17.44 2.98
N GLY A 164 0.04 -17.97 2.81
CA GLY A 164 -1.21 -17.33 3.14
C GLY A 164 -2.10 -18.22 4.01
N PHE A 165 -3.14 -17.64 4.59
CA PHE A 165 -4.15 -18.40 5.31
C PHE A 165 -5.33 -18.68 4.37
N ASP A 166 -5.65 -19.95 4.15
CA ASP A 166 -6.73 -20.38 3.29
C ASP A 166 -8.05 -20.43 4.05
N GLU A 167 -9.03 -19.62 3.65
CA GLU A 167 -10.36 -19.54 4.26
C GLU A 167 -11.17 -20.85 4.05
N LEU A 168 -10.89 -21.61 2.99
CA LEU A 168 -11.65 -22.80 2.67
C LEU A 168 -11.26 -23.99 3.55
N SER A 169 -9.96 -24.17 3.77
CA SER A 169 -9.45 -25.28 4.60
C SER A 169 -9.26 -24.88 6.06
N GLY A 170 -9.18 -23.58 6.37
CA GLY A 170 -8.81 -23.09 7.70
C GLY A 170 -7.34 -23.32 8.06
N GLN A 171 -6.48 -23.52 7.07
CA GLN A 171 -5.07 -23.85 7.23
C GLN A 171 -4.17 -22.85 6.53
N ILE A 172 -2.89 -22.85 6.92
CA ILE A 172 -1.85 -22.13 6.18
C ILE A 172 -1.47 -22.96 4.98
N SER A 173 -1.41 -22.32 3.82
CA SER A 173 -1.08 -22.96 2.55
C SER A 173 -0.04 -22.18 1.76
N VAL A 174 0.58 -22.87 0.80
CA VAL A 174 1.47 -22.28 -0.21
C VAL A 174 0.63 -21.95 -1.44
N PRO A 175 0.24 -20.69 -1.66
CA PRO A 175 -0.53 -20.37 -2.85
C PRO A 175 0.32 -20.50 -4.11
N ASN A 176 -0.27 -20.98 -5.18
CA ASN A 176 0.37 -20.95 -6.48
C ASN A 176 0.55 -19.50 -6.94
N GLY A 177 1.72 -19.19 -7.53
CA GLY A 177 2.06 -17.82 -7.93
C GLY A 177 2.63 -16.95 -6.81
N SER A 178 2.85 -17.49 -5.60
CA SER A 178 3.47 -16.76 -4.49
C SER A 178 4.96 -16.43 -4.72
N VAL A 179 5.58 -17.09 -5.66
CA VAL A 179 6.92 -16.80 -6.18
C VAL A 179 6.80 -16.50 -7.67
N GLY A 180 7.09 -15.27 -8.04
CA GLY A 180 7.07 -14.87 -9.44
C GLY A 180 8.21 -15.51 -10.22
N PHE A 181 7.90 -16.28 -11.24
CA PHE A 181 8.86 -16.73 -12.24
C PHE A 181 8.61 -16.01 -13.55
N ARG A 182 9.34 -14.96 -13.78
CA ARG A 182 9.22 -14.20 -15.02
C ARG A 182 9.49 -15.01 -16.28
N TRP A 183 10.32 -16.05 -16.17
CA TRP A 183 10.90 -16.77 -17.30
C TRP A 183 10.49 -18.24 -17.38
N GLY A 184 9.62 -18.72 -16.53
CA GLY A 184 9.17 -20.10 -16.52
C GLY A 184 7.83 -20.30 -17.21
N GLU A 185 7.58 -21.48 -17.79
CA GLU A 185 6.30 -21.84 -18.38
C GLU A 185 5.12 -21.72 -17.40
N LYS A 186 5.40 -21.72 -16.11
CA LYS A 186 4.41 -21.60 -15.02
C LYS A 186 4.53 -20.29 -14.25
N GLY A 187 5.35 -19.37 -14.71
CA GLY A 187 5.52 -18.08 -14.07
C GLY A 187 4.25 -17.27 -14.21
N LYS A 188 3.65 -16.92 -13.08
CA LYS A 188 2.52 -16.01 -13.02
C LYS A 188 2.84 -14.92 -12.02
N TRP A 189 2.46 -13.72 -12.38
CA TRP A 189 2.63 -12.52 -11.57
C TRP A 189 1.50 -12.31 -10.57
N ASN A 190 0.60 -13.25 -10.48
CA ASN A 190 -0.58 -13.18 -9.65
C ASN A 190 -0.75 -14.47 -8.84
N ILE A 191 -1.28 -14.32 -7.65
CA ILE A 191 -1.69 -15.44 -6.81
C ILE A 191 -2.93 -16.08 -7.43
N GLU A 192 -2.88 -17.38 -7.62
CA GLU A 192 -4.02 -18.16 -8.10
C GLU A 192 -4.87 -18.64 -6.92
N GLU A 193 -6.17 -18.89 -7.18
CA GLU A 193 -7.04 -19.56 -6.21
C GLU A 193 -6.78 -21.08 -6.18
N LYS A 194 -5.50 -21.43 -6.12
CA LYS A 194 -4.99 -22.81 -6.03
C LYS A 194 -3.71 -22.82 -5.22
N ASP A 195 -3.47 -23.91 -4.52
CA ASP A 195 -2.20 -24.15 -3.87
C ASP A 195 -1.17 -24.77 -4.83
N SER A 196 0.02 -25.05 -4.33
CA SER A 196 1.10 -25.68 -5.08
C SER A 196 0.78 -27.12 -5.55
N ALA A 197 -0.16 -27.79 -4.90
CA ALA A 197 -0.67 -29.11 -5.30
C ALA A 197 -1.80 -29.00 -6.35
N GLY A 198 -2.31 -27.79 -6.63
CA GLY A 198 -3.40 -27.56 -7.57
C GLY A 198 -4.79 -27.62 -6.94
N GLU A 199 -4.88 -27.81 -5.65
CA GLU A 199 -6.15 -27.79 -4.90
C GLU A 199 -6.67 -26.36 -4.79
N ARG A 200 -8.00 -26.23 -4.75
CA ARG A 200 -8.64 -24.93 -4.66
C ARG A 200 -8.37 -24.29 -3.30
N THR A 201 -7.88 -23.05 -3.32
CA THR A 201 -7.67 -22.22 -2.13
C THR A 201 -8.31 -20.86 -2.28
N ARG A 202 -8.55 -20.19 -1.16
CA ARG A 202 -8.94 -18.79 -1.13
C ARG A 202 -8.25 -18.09 0.03
N LEU A 203 -7.22 -17.34 -0.26
CA LEU A 203 -6.48 -16.62 0.78
C LEU A 203 -7.33 -15.54 1.41
N CYS A 204 -7.32 -15.45 2.74
CA CYS A 204 -7.92 -14.33 3.43
C CYS A 204 -7.07 -13.07 3.25
N LEU A 205 -7.72 -11.90 3.13
CA LEU A 205 -7.01 -10.63 3.20
C LEU A 205 -6.74 -10.24 4.64
N SER A 206 -7.73 -10.37 5.53
CA SER A 206 -7.60 -10.03 6.94
C SER A 206 -7.69 -11.28 7.81
N MET A 207 -6.86 -11.32 8.84
CA MET A 207 -6.94 -12.34 9.88
C MET A 207 -8.07 -12.09 10.89
N LYS A 208 -8.83 -10.99 10.79
CA LYS A 208 -9.80 -10.58 11.81
C LYS A 208 -10.73 -11.70 12.27
N ASP A 209 -11.25 -12.50 11.35
CA ASP A 209 -12.18 -13.59 11.64
C ASP A 209 -11.47 -14.93 11.94
N ASN A 210 -10.17 -15.01 11.74
CA ASN A 210 -9.34 -16.21 11.89
C ASN A 210 -8.22 -16.04 12.92
N ALA A 211 -8.18 -14.90 13.62
CA ALA A 211 -7.21 -14.59 14.64
C ALA A 211 -7.48 -15.37 15.93
N ASP A 212 -6.44 -15.72 16.66
CA ASP A 212 -6.52 -16.23 18.03
C ASP A 212 -6.22 -15.16 19.08
N ALA A 213 -5.65 -14.02 18.66
CA ALA A 213 -5.37 -12.87 19.53
C ALA A 213 -5.39 -11.54 18.76
N ILE A 214 -5.40 -10.45 19.53
CA ILE A 214 -5.10 -9.10 19.05
C ILE A 214 -3.76 -8.69 19.66
N ALA A 215 -2.84 -8.22 18.84
CA ALA A 215 -1.52 -7.79 19.27
C ALA A 215 -1.29 -6.31 18.94
N SER A 216 -0.59 -5.61 19.85
CA SER A 216 -0.08 -4.26 19.57
C SER A 216 1.21 -4.37 18.77
N VAL A 217 1.24 -3.74 17.59
CA VAL A 217 2.40 -3.72 16.69
C VAL A 217 2.91 -2.29 16.59
N SER A 218 4.23 -2.15 16.64
CA SER A 218 4.92 -0.87 16.55
C SER A 218 5.30 -0.57 15.10
N PHE A 219 4.95 0.62 14.65
CA PHE A 219 5.30 1.17 13.34
C PHE A 219 6.21 2.38 13.52
N PRO A 220 7.20 2.58 12.65
CA PRO A 220 8.03 3.78 12.69
C PRO A 220 7.17 5.03 12.44
N TYR A 221 7.45 6.07 13.20
CA TYR A 221 6.78 7.35 13.09
C TYR A 221 7.84 8.46 13.04
N PHE A 222 7.84 9.18 11.96
CA PHE A 222 8.65 10.37 11.80
C PHE A 222 7.81 11.55 12.25
N GLY A 223 7.88 11.90 13.53
CA GLY A 223 7.10 12.99 14.13
C GLY A 223 7.03 14.24 13.26
N GLY A 224 6.09 15.12 13.49
CA GLY A 224 5.76 16.25 12.62
C GLY A 224 6.90 17.28 12.41
N ILE A 225 6.56 18.39 11.77
CA ILE A 225 7.46 19.48 11.36
C ILE A 225 8.29 20.10 12.51
N GLU A 226 7.88 19.89 13.76
CA GLU A 226 8.58 20.39 14.94
C GLU A 226 9.85 19.57 15.28
N ASN A 227 10.10 18.48 14.59
CA ASN A 227 11.31 17.72 14.78
C ASN A 227 12.48 18.42 14.07
N ASP A 228 13.31 19.08 14.86
CA ASP A 228 14.57 19.63 14.37
C ASP A 228 15.41 18.46 13.84
N TYR A 229 15.65 18.45 12.55
CA TYR A 229 16.39 17.41 11.84
C TYR A 229 17.79 17.13 12.42
N TRP A 230 18.29 18.03 13.26
CA TRP A 230 19.63 18.03 13.83
C TRP A 230 19.67 17.62 15.31
N THR A 231 18.53 17.37 15.95
CA THR A 231 18.51 16.92 17.33
C THR A 231 18.41 15.40 17.41
N GLU A 232 19.38 14.78 18.09
CA GLU A 232 19.59 13.32 18.18
C GLU A 232 18.42 12.50 18.77
N SER A 233 17.38 13.11 19.26
CA SER A 233 16.44 12.42 20.17
C SER A 233 15.15 11.91 19.53
N LYS A 234 14.97 11.88 18.21
CA LYS A 234 13.63 11.80 17.66
C LYS A 234 13.34 10.77 16.56
N PHE A 235 14.31 9.94 16.26
CA PHE A 235 14.08 8.78 15.37
C PHE A 235 13.49 7.55 16.07
N GLU A 236 13.20 7.65 17.37
CA GLU A 236 12.66 6.54 18.18
C GLU A 236 11.14 6.60 18.36
N ASP A 237 10.47 7.57 17.78
CA ASP A 237 9.01 7.64 17.88
C ASP A 237 8.38 6.49 17.11
N VAL A 238 7.57 5.72 17.78
CA VAL A 238 6.79 4.63 17.21
C VAL A 238 5.31 4.84 17.47
N LEU A 239 4.49 4.40 16.53
CA LEU A 239 3.06 4.30 16.72
C LEU A 239 2.71 2.86 17.01
N GLU A 240 2.02 2.64 18.13
CA GLU A 240 1.47 1.32 18.43
C GLU A 240 0.01 1.23 18.01
N ARG A 241 -0.29 0.19 17.25
CA ARG A 241 -1.64 -0.08 16.73
C ARG A 241 -1.94 -1.56 16.76
N ASN A 242 -3.18 -1.88 17.04
CA ASN A 242 -3.62 -3.26 17.16
C ASN A 242 -3.85 -3.91 15.80
N VAL A 243 -3.39 -5.14 15.67
CA VAL A 243 -3.65 -6.02 14.52
C VAL A 243 -4.17 -7.39 14.99
N PRO A 244 -5.01 -8.06 14.19
CA PRO A 244 -5.39 -9.43 14.46
C PRO A 244 -4.21 -10.35 14.13
N VAL A 245 -3.89 -11.26 15.03
CA VAL A 245 -2.78 -12.21 14.86
C VAL A 245 -3.22 -13.64 15.06
N ARG A 246 -2.47 -14.55 14.48
CA ARG A 246 -2.55 -15.98 14.72
C ARG A 246 -1.18 -16.49 15.15
N HIS A 247 -1.14 -17.34 16.18
CA HIS A 247 0.09 -17.97 16.59
C HIS A 247 0.34 -19.23 15.77
N VAL A 248 1.57 -19.37 15.32
CA VAL A 248 2.05 -20.54 14.56
C VAL A 248 3.26 -21.13 15.25
N THR A 249 3.37 -22.45 15.23
CA THR A 249 4.55 -23.15 15.73
C THR A 249 5.51 -23.39 14.56
N LEU A 250 6.70 -22.85 14.64
CA LEU A 250 7.74 -23.05 13.65
C LEU A 250 8.35 -24.46 13.75
N ALA A 251 9.12 -24.84 12.74
CA ALA A 251 9.78 -26.14 12.67
C ALA A 251 10.78 -26.41 13.81
N ASP A 252 11.34 -25.36 14.40
CA ASP A 252 12.21 -25.42 15.58
C ASP A 252 11.45 -25.51 16.93
N GLY A 253 10.12 -25.42 16.90
CA GLY A 253 9.23 -25.45 18.05
C GLY A 253 8.92 -24.08 18.66
N GLU A 254 9.48 -23.00 18.15
CA GLU A 254 9.16 -21.66 18.61
C GLU A 254 7.75 -21.25 18.17
N GLN A 255 7.07 -20.45 19.01
CA GLN A 255 5.78 -19.85 18.65
C GLN A 255 5.95 -18.39 18.24
N TRP A 256 5.40 -18.09 17.08
CA TRP A 256 5.43 -16.73 16.51
C TRP A 256 4.03 -16.25 16.18
N ALA A 257 3.78 -14.97 16.44
CA ALA A 257 2.58 -14.31 15.94
C ALA A 257 2.76 -13.95 14.44
N VAL A 258 1.72 -14.20 13.66
CA VAL A 258 1.67 -13.82 12.24
C VAL A 258 0.39 -13.05 11.95
N THR A 259 0.45 -12.16 11.00
CA THR A 259 -0.70 -11.40 10.48
C THR A 259 -0.53 -11.19 8.98
N THR A 260 -1.53 -10.67 8.29
CA THR A 260 -1.41 -10.38 6.86
C THR A 260 -0.77 -9.01 6.61
N VAL A 261 -0.19 -8.84 5.42
CA VAL A 261 0.26 -7.51 4.95
C VAL A 261 -0.90 -6.52 4.96
N TYR A 262 -2.10 -6.96 4.57
CA TYR A 262 -3.31 -6.13 4.58
C TYR A 262 -3.65 -5.59 5.97
N ASP A 263 -3.58 -6.44 7.01
CA ASP A 263 -3.83 -6.01 8.38
C ASP A 263 -2.79 -5.01 8.88
N LEU A 264 -1.52 -5.22 8.51
CA LEU A 264 -0.44 -4.28 8.81
C LEU A 264 -0.63 -2.95 8.08
N LEU A 265 -1.05 -2.98 6.81
CA LEU A 265 -1.32 -1.78 6.02
C LEU A 265 -2.44 -0.94 6.65
N LEU A 266 -3.58 -1.55 6.97
CA LEU A 266 -4.69 -0.87 7.62
C LEU A 266 -4.28 -0.25 8.96
N ALA A 267 -3.48 -0.96 9.74
CA ALA A 267 -2.95 -0.46 11.00
C ALA A 267 -1.97 0.70 10.78
N GLN A 268 -1.05 0.58 9.83
CA GLN A 268 -0.09 1.64 9.51
C GLN A 268 -0.77 2.94 9.09
N TYR A 269 -1.89 2.86 8.37
CA TYR A 269 -2.69 4.03 7.99
C TYR A 269 -3.65 4.53 9.07
N GLY A 270 -3.69 3.89 10.25
CA GLY A 270 -4.51 4.33 11.38
C GLY A 270 -6.01 4.14 11.21
N VAL A 271 -6.42 3.22 10.34
CA VAL A 271 -7.85 2.96 10.09
C VAL A 271 -8.44 2.17 11.24
N ASP A 272 -9.49 2.72 11.86
CA ASP A 272 -10.20 2.03 12.93
C ASP A 272 -11.01 0.85 12.36
N ARG A 273 -10.80 -0.32 12.98
CA ARG A 273 -11.50 -1.57 12.64
C ARG A 273 -12.21 -2.19 13.84
N GLY A 274 -12.31 -1.44 14.93
CA GLY A 274 -12.89 -1.95 16.19
C GLY A 274 -11.98 -2.95 16.91
N LEU A 275 -10.66 -2.90 16.69
CA LEU A 275 -9.68 -3.77 17.34
C LEU A 275 -9.17 -3.19 18.68
N GLY A 276 -9.65 -2.01 19.05
CA GLY A 276 -9.12 -1.27 20.20
C GLY A 276 -7.70 -0.74 19.96
N GLY A 277 -7.02 -0.36 21.06
CA GLY A 277 -5.68 0.23 20.99
C GLY A 277 -5.68 1.73 20.80
N GLY A 278 -4.48 2.30 20.73
CA GLY A 278 -4.24 3.72 20.53
C GLY A 278 -3.99 4.11 19.06
N ASN A 279 -3.88 5.41 18.82
CA ASN A 279 -3.46 5.98 17.54
C ASN A 279 -4.33 5.60 16.32
N VAL A 280 -5.60 5.29 16.53
CA VAL A 280 -6.60 5.08 15.48
C VAL A 280 -7.64 6.20 15.54
N ALA A 281 -8.15 6.59 14.37
CA ALA A 281 -9.05 7.72 14.25
C ALA A 281 -10.51 7.27 14.13
N ALA A 282 -11.38 7.84 14.94
CA ALA A 282 -12.82 7.64 14.81
C ALA A 282 -13.42 8.47 13.65
N SER A 283 -12.79 9.61 13.34
CA SER A 283 -13.24 10.50 12.27
C SER A 283 -12.05 11.11 11.50
N TYR A 284 -12.36 11.71 10.33
CA TYR A 284 -11.37 12.45 9.54
C TYR A 284 -10.92 13.76 10.20
N ASP A 285 -11.64 14.23 11.22
CA ASP A 285 -11.32 15.45 11.96
C ASP A 285 -10.38 15.21 13.15
N ASP A 286 -10.14 13.95 13.49
CA ASP A 286 -9.20 13.59 14.55
C ASP A 286 -7.76 13.83 14.08
N ASN A 287 -6.97 14.55 14.87
CA ASN A 287 -5.57 14.78 14.57
C ASN A 287 -4.71 13.57 14.99
N VAL A 288 -4.89 12.46 14.30
CA VAL A 288 -4.15 11.21 14.49
C VAL A 288 -3.28 10.95 13.27
N PRO A 289 -2.01 10.55 13.43
CA PRO A 289 -1.12 10.29 12.30
C PRO A 289 -1.73 9.37 11.22
N GLY A 290 -1.78 9.90 10.00
CA GLY A 290 -2.40 9.26 8.84
C GLY A 290 -3.74 9.86 8.42
N THR A 291 -4.39 10.66 9.26
CA THR A 291 -5.71 11.23 8.92
C THR A 291 -5.65 12.48 8.04
N PRO A 292 -6.76 12.85 7.39
CA PRO A 292 -6.89 14.11 6.70
C PRO A 292 -6.66 15.35 7.58
N ALA A 293 -7.10 15.35 8.84
CA ALA A 293 -6.85 16.46 9.76
C ALA A 293 -5.37 16.58 10.16
N TRP A 294 -4.71 15.46 10.40
CA TRP A 294 -3.27 15.43 10.69
C TRP A 294 -2.44 15.95 9.52
N GLN A 295 -2.70 15.50 8.29
CA GLN A 295 -1.97 15.96 7.12
C GLN A 295 -2.14 17.46 6.87
N GLU A 296 -3.36 18.01 7.12
CA GLU A 296 -3.63 19.44 6.93
C GLU A 296 -2.68 20.31 7.75
N THR A 297 -2.36 19.91 8.98
CA THR A 297 -1.41 20.62 9.83
C THR A 297 0.02 20.62 9.27
N ILE A 298 0.39 19.56 8.55
CA ILE A 298 1.72 19.37 7.98
C ILE A 298 1.82 20.01 6.61
N THR A 299 0.94 19.63 5.69
CA THR A 299 1.01 20.01 4.28
C THR A 299 0.41 21.37 3.97
N GLY A 300 -0.55 21.81 4.78
CA GLY A 300 -1.37 23.00 4.52
C GLY A 300 -2.50 22.77 3.51
N VAL A 301 -2.65 21.56 2.97
CA VAL A 301 -3.75 21.23 2.06
C VAL A 301 -5.02 20.98 2.87
N PRO A 302 -6.16 21.63 2.54
CA PRO A 302 -7.40 21.47 3.27
C PRO A 302 -7.85 20.01 3.29
N ARG A 303 -8.22 19.51 4.49
CA ARG A 303 -8.66 18.11 4.66
C ARG A 303 -9.84 17.73 3.77
N LEU A 304 -10.76 18.64 3.52
CA LEU A 304 -11.93 18.37 2.69
C LEU A 304 -11.55 18.07 1.24
N ASP A 305 -10.58 18.80 0.69
CA ASP A 305 -10.10 18.59 -0.67
C ASP A 305 -9.44 17.21 -0.79
N VAL A 306 -8.64 16.84 0.22
CA VAL A 306 -8.00 15.50 0.29
C VAL A 306 -9.03 14.39 0.33
N ILE A 307 -10.05 14.53 1.19
CA ILE A 307 -11.13 13.54 1.32
C ILE A 307 -11.88 13.38 0.00
N GLU A 308 -12.26 14.50 -0.63
CA GLU A 308 -13.02 14.49 -1.87
C GLU A 308 -12.23 13.83 -3.01
N ILE A 309 -10.99 14.25 -3.21
CA ILE A 309 -10.14 13.77 -4.29
C ILE A 309 -9.80 12.27 -4.09
N ALA A 310 -9.42 11.86 -2.88
CA ALA A 310 -9.13 10.47 -2.58
C ALA A 310 -10.35 9.57 -2.80
N ARG A 311 -11.51 9.99 -2.33
CA ARG A 311 -12.79 9.30 -2.52
C ARG A 311 -13.17 9.19 -3.99
N GLU A 312 -13.04 10.27 -4.75
CA GLU A 312 -13.39 10.25 -6.17
C GLU A 312 -12.43 9.40 -6.99
N PHE A 313 -11.13 9.44 -6.69
CA PHE A 313 -10.11 8.59 -7.28
C PHE A 313 -10.45 7.10 -7.09
N ALA A 314 -10.70 6.68 -5.85
CA ALA A 314 -11.04 5.30 -5.53
C ALA A 314 -12.40 4.89 -6.10
N ARG A 315 -13.42 5.75 -6.00
CA ARG A 315 -14.75 5.48 -6.56
C ARG A 315 -14.70 5.31 -8.07
N THR A 316 -13.88 6.09 -8.74
CA THR A 316 -13.69 5.96 -10.20
C THR A 316 -13.01 4.65 -10.53
N ALA A 317 -11.95 4.27 -9.80
CA ALA A 317 -11.29 2.99 -9.98
C ALA A 317 -12.24 1.82 -9.74
N ASP A 318 -13.04 1.84 -8.69
CA ASP A 318 -14.02 0.79 -8.37
C ASP A 318 -15.05 0.63 -9.50
N LYS A 319 -15.70 1.73 -9.90
CA LYS A 319 -16.74 1.71 -10.93
C LYS A 319 -16.25 1.34 -12.33
N THR A 320 -15.00 1.66 -12.64
CA THR A 320 -14.43 1.50 -13.98
C THR A 320 -13.42 0.35 -14.07
N ARG A 321 -13.23 -0.40 -12.98
CA ARG A 321 -12.25 -1.48 -12.86
C ARG A 321 -10.83 -0.99 -13.16
N GLY A 322 -10.40 0.04 -12.42
CA GLY A 322 -9.01 0.48 -12.39
C GLY A 322 -8.65 1.66 -13.30
N ARG A 323 -9.63 2.41 -13.86
CA ARG A 323 -9.34 3.55 -14.74
C ARG A 323 -9.02 4.84 -14.00
N SER A 324 -8.30 4.73 -12.90
CA SER A 324 -7.71 5.85 -12.17
C SER A 324 -6.21 5.65 -12.11
N MET A 325 -5.43 6.71 -12.35
CA MET A 325 -3.98 6.61 -12.38
C MET A 325 -3.30 7.83 -11.74
N ILE A 326 -2.07 7.63 -11.30
CA ILE A 326 -1.18 8.68 -10.82
C ILE A 326 0.02 8.72 -11.78
N ILE A 327 0.39 9.91 -12.20
CA ILE A 327 1.59 10.20 -12.99
C ILE A 327 2.55 10.94 -12.06
N VAL A 328 3.75 10.41 -11.84
CA VAL A 328 4.84 11.00 -11.06
C VAL A 328 6.02 11.34 -11.93
#